data_0372147fe7a8be15674509b0c2cf04de
#
_entry.id   0372147fe7a8be15674509b0c2cf04de
#
_cell.length_a   1.000
_cell.length_b   1.000
_cell.length_c   1.000
_cell.angle_alpha   90.00
_cell.angle_beta   90.00
_cell.angle_gamma   90.00
#
_symmetry.space_group_name_H-M   'P 1'
#
loop_
_entity.id
_entity.type
_entity.pdbx_description
1 polymer ?
#
loop_
_entity_poly.entity_id
_entity_poly.type
_entity_poly.pdbx_seq_one_letter_code
_entity_poly.pdbx_strand_id
1 'polypeptide(L)'
;MSAQVQGKFISFEGPDGAGKTSVLRAIQQQLVDQLGADRVMYTREPGGNHISEQIRQVLFSPENTDMDGRTEALLFAAARRQHIVSEIVPGLRAGKVI
;
A
#
# COMPACT_ATOMS: atom_id res chain seq x y z
N MET A 1 19.89 10.12 -18.74
CA MET A 1 19.72 9.62 -18.31
C MET A 1 19.15 8.71 -17.52
N SER A 2 19.33 8.66 -16.73
CA SER A 2 18.99 7.49 -16.09
C SER A 2 17.61 7.44 -15.62
N ALA A 3 17.00 6.39 -15.83
CA ALA A 3 15.69 6.11 -15.30
C ALA A 3 15.78 5.57 -13.88
N GLN A 4 16.73 6.05 -13.13
CA GLN A 4 16.94 5.54 -11.79
C GLN A 4 15.75 5.84 -10.90
N VAL A 5 15.37 4.84 -10.13
CA VAL A 5 14.40 4.99 -9.07
C VAL A 5 15.04 5.79 -7.94
N GLN A 6 14.46 6.94 -7.64
CA GLN A 6 14.99 7.85 -6.61
C GLN A 6 14.29 7.68 -5.26
N GLY A 7 13.15 7.02 -5.24
CA GLY A 7 12.35 6.91 -4.05
C GLY A 7 12.71 5.74 -3.16
N LYS A 8 12.03 5.67 -2.03
CA LYS A 8 12.19 4.59 -1.06
C LYS A 8 10.83 3.98 -0.76
N PHE A 9 10.78 2.67 -0.68
CA PHE A 9 9.58 1.94 -0.29
C PHE A 9 9.82 1.31 1.08
N ILE A 10 8.94 1.61 2.02
CA ILE A 10 9.01 1.10 3.39
C ILE A 10 7.69 0.42 3.70
N SER A 11 7.73 -0.82 4.16
CA SER A 11 6.52 -1.52 4.57
C SER A 11 6.56 -1.80 6.06
N PHE A 12 5.39 -1.69 6.69
CA PHE A 12 5.19 -2.03 8.08
C PHE A 12 4.17 -3.15 8.14
N GLU A 13 4.53 -4.23 8.80
CA GLU A 13 3.70 -5.41 8.90
C GLU A 13 3.53 -5.79 10.36
N GLY A 14 2.38 -6.37 10.68
CA GLY A 14 2.09 -6.80 12.02
C GLY A 14 0.62 -7.10 12.18
N PRO A 15 0.26 -7.83 13.25
CA PRO A 15 -1.13 -8.16 13.51
C PRO A 15 -1.94 -6.92 13.90
N ASP A 16 -3.24 -7.00 13.70
CA ASP A 16 -4.15 -5.95 14.14
C ASP A 16 -4.03 -5.77 15.65
N GLY A 17 -4.13 -4.52 16.11
CA GLY A 17 -4.05 -4.21 17.52
C GLY A 17 -2.64 -4.08 18.06
N ALA A 18 -1.62 -4.19 17.23
CA ALA A 18 -0.22 -4.07 17.67
C ALA A 18 0.29 -2.63 17.72
N GLY A 19 -0.57 -1.64 17.50
CA GLY A 19 -0.16 -0.23 17.50
C GLY A 19 0.49 0.22 16.20
N LYS A 20 0.41 -0.60 15.16
CA LYS A 20 1.04 -0.34 13.88
C LYS A 20 0.60 0.99 13.26
N THR A 21 -0.69 1.28 13.30
CA THR A 21 -1.24 2.51 12.70
C THR A 21 -0.69 3.75 13.38
N SER A 22 -0.59 3.74 14.71
CA SER A 22 -0.06 4.89 15.47
C SER A 22 1.39 5.16 15.13
N VAL A 23 2.20 4.11 15.02
CA VAL A 23 3.62 4.22 14.65
C VAL A 23 3.75 4.75 13.24
N LEU A 24 2.95 4.23 12.30
CA LEU A 24 2.97 4.67 10.91
C LEU A 24 2.64 6.14 10.78
N ARG A 25 1.63 6.62 11.51
CA ARG A 25 1.25 8.03 11.47
C ARG A 25 2.34 8.94 12.00
N ALA A 26 3.00 8.53 13.07
CA ALA A 26 4.10 9.30 13.64
C ALA A 26 5.26 9.40 12.66
N ILE A 27 5.63 8.29 12.02
CA ILE A 27 6.70 8.26 11.04
C ILE A 27 6.32 9.08 9.80
N GLN A 28 5.10 8.95 9.32
CA GLN A 28 4.62 9.72 8.19
C GLN A 28 4.74 11.21 8.46
N GLN A 29 4.32 11.65 9.64
CA GLN A 29 4.40 13.06 9.99
C GLN A 29 5.84 13.56 10.01
N GLN A 30 6.76 12.78 10.55
CA GLN A 30 8.17 13.14 10.56
C GLN A 30 8.73 13.25 9.14
N LEU A 31 8.35 12.33 8.26
CA LEU A 31 8.80 12.35 6.87
C LEU A 31 8.24 13.57 6.12
N VAL A 32 6.96 13.87 6.35
CA VAL A 32 6.34 15.06 5.75
C VAL A 32 7.04 16.33 6.23
N ASP A 33 7.36 16.40 7.52
CA ASP A 33 8.05 17.56 8.09
C ASP A 33 9.45 17.74 7.49
N GLN A 34 10.13 16.66 7.16
CA GLN A 34 11.49 16.72 6.64
C GLN A 34 11.55 16.86 5.12
N LEU A 35 10.63 16.23 4.40
CA LEU A 35 10.71 16.11 2.94
C LEU A 35 9.64 16.89 2.20
N GLY A 36 8.57 17.28 2.87
CA GLY A 36 7.41 17.88 2.24
C GLY A 36 6.35 16.84 1.91
N ALA A 37 5.09 17.26 1.94
CA ALA A 37 3.95 16.36 1.75
C ALA A 37 3.92 15.73 0.35
N ASP A 38 4.42 16.43 -0.66
CA ASP A 38 4.43 15.94 -2.03
C ASP A 38 5.51 14.87 -2.27
N ARG A 39 6.42 14.67 -1.33
CA ARG A 39 7.47 13.65 -1.40
C ARG A 39 7.14 12.38 -0.63
N VAL A 40 6.00 12.35 0.05
CA VAL A 40 5.63 11.23 0.92
C VAL A 40 4.27 10.70 0.48
N MET A 41 4.19 9.39 0.28
CA MET A 41 2.95 8.70 -0.05
C MET A 41 2.67 7.65 1.02
N TYR A 42 1.45 7.68 1.56
CA TYR A 42 0.98 6.67 2.51
C TYR A 42 -0.02 5.77 1.80
N THR A 43 0.17 4.46 1.90
CA THR A 43 -0.70 3.51 1.23
C THR A 43 -0.81 2.22 2.06
N ARG A 44 -1.60 1.28 1.56
CA ARG A 44 -1.83 0.01 2.27
C ARG A 44 -2.08 -1.12 1.28
N GLU A 45 -1.96 -2.36 1.76
CA GLU A 45 -2.33 -3.55 1.01
C GLU A 45 -3.19 -4.49 1.86
N PRO A 46 -4.21 -5.12 1.28
CA PRO A 46 -4.67 -4.91 -0.09
C PRO A 46 -5.40 -3.58 -0.22
N GLY A 47 -5.20 -2.88 -1.33
CA GLY A 47 -5.81 -1.58 -1.55
C GLY A 47 -4.81 -0.60 -2.15
N GLY A 48 -5.02 0.69 -1.86
CA GLY A 48 -4.11 1.75 -2.26
C GLY A 48 -4.51 2.49 -3.53
N ASN A 49 -5.34 1.90 -4.39
CA ASN A 49 -5.94 2.56 -5.54
C ASN A 49 -7.36 2.04 -5.69
N HIS A 50 -8.15 2.66 -6.56
CA HIS A 50 -9.59 2.33 -6.58
C HIS A 50 -9.88 0.89 -6.99
N ILE A 51 -9.09 0.30 -7.89
CA ILE A 51 -9.28 -1.10 -8.30
C ILE A 51 -8.89 -2.03 -7.16
N SER A 52 -7.74 -1.81 -6.55
CA SER A 52 -7.29 -2.62 -5.43
C SER A 52 -8.22 -2.49 -4.23
N GLU A 53 -8.81 -1.30 -4.00
CA GLU A 53 -9.79 -1.10 -2.94
C GLU A 53 -11.07 -1.89 -3.22
N GLN A 54 -11.51 -1.98 -4.46
CA GLN A 54 -12.66 -2.82 -4.82
C GLN A 54 -12.37 -4.29 -4.56
N ILE A 55 -11.17 -4.76 -4.90
CA ILE A 55 -10.75 -6.13 -4.59
C ILE A 55 -10.73 -6.34 -3.08
N ARG A 56 -10.24 -5.36 -2.31
CA ARG A 56 -10.25 -5.41 -0.86
C ARG A 56 -11.67 -5.60 -0.33
N GLN A 57 -12.65 -4.90 -0.90
CA GLN A 57 -14.04 -5.04 -0.48
C GLN A 57 -14.53 -6.48 -0.67
N VAL A 58 -14.17 -7.12 -1.78
CA VAL A 58 -14.53 -8.52 -2.00
C VAL A 58 -13.86 -9.43 -0.97
N LEU A 59 -12.56 -9.21 -0.73
CA LEU A 59 -11.78 -10.03 0.21
C LEU A 59 -12.32 -9.98 1.63
N PHE A 60 -12.76 -8.83 2.08
CA PHE A 60 -13.15 -8.63 3.48
C PHE A 60 -14.65 -8.46 3.69
N SER A 61 -15.45 -8.70 2.66
CA SER A 61 -16.90 -8.63 2.82
C SER A 61 -17.38 -9.76 3.74
N PRO A 62 -18.21 -9.44 4.74
CA PRO A 62 -18.78 -10.49 5.61
C PRO A 62 -19.70 -11.45 4.87
N GLU A 63 -20.11 -11.11 3.66
CA GLU A 63 -20.93 -11.99 2.84
C GLU A 63 -20.12 -13.09 2.15
N ASN A 64 -18.81 -12.95 2.07
CA ASN A 64 -17.92 -13.83 1.31
C ASN A 64 -17.16 -14.79 2.23
N THR A 65 -17.85 -15.38 3.21
CA THR A 65 -17.23 -16.29 4.17
C THR A 65 -16.90 -17.66 3.57
N ASP A 66 -17.47 -17.96 2.41
CA ASP A 66 -17.25 -19.23 1.72
C ASP A 66 -16.20 -19.13 0.62
N MET A 67 -15.39 -18.07 0.63
CA MET A 67 -14.35 -17.89 -0.37
C MET A 67 -13.31 -19.00 -0.28
N ASP A 68 -13.02 -19.62 -1.43
CA ASP A 68 -11.98 -20.62 -1.57
C ASP A 68 -10.61 -20.00 -1.28
N GLY A 69 -9.73 -20.74 -0.58
CA GLY A 69 -8.43 -20.21 -0.21
C GLY A 69 -7.53 -19.81 -1.38
N ARG A 70 -7.60 -20.55 -2.48
CA ARG A 70 -6.82 -20.20 -3.68
C ARG A 70 -7.38 -18.96 -4.36
N THR A 71 -8.69 -18.81 -4.37
CA THR A 71 -9.35 -17.60 -4.86
C THR A 71 -8.89 -16.39 -4.04
N GLU A 72 -8.87 -16.53 -2.72
CA GLU A 72 -8.42 -15.48 -1.84
C GLU A 72 -6.97 -15.08 -2.16
N ALA A 73 -6.08 -16.06 -2.29
CA ALA A 73 -4.68 -15.79 -2.62
C ALA A 73 -4.53 -15.07 -3.96
N LEU A 74 -5.31 -15.46 -4.96
CA LEU A 74 -5.27 -14.82 -6.28
C LEU A 74 -5.79 -13.39 -6.21
N LEU A 75 -6.81 -13.13 -5.40
CA LEU A 75 -7.34 -11.78 -5.23
C LEU A 75 -6.32 -10.87 -4.52
N PHE A 76 -5.62 -11.38 -3.50
CA PHE A 76 -4.54 -10.62 -2.87
C PHE A 76 -3.44 -10.30 -3.88
N ALA A 77 -3.05 -11.28 -4.70
CA ALA A 77 -2.03 -11.08 -5.71
C ALA A 77 -2.46 -10.05 -6.77
N ALA A 78 -3.73 -10.10 -7.19
CA ALA A 78 -4.28 -9.15 -8.16
C ALA A 78 -4.28 -7.74 -7.59
N ALA A 79 -4.71 -7.57 -6.34
CA ALA A 79 -4.73 -6.27 -5.68
C ALA A 79 -3.31 -5.70 -5.58
N ARG A 80 -2.33 -6.53 -5.23
CA ARG A 80 -0.93 -6.12 -5.14
C ARG A 80 -0.38 -5.70 -6.49
N ARG A 81 -0.64 -6.48 -7.53
CA ARG A 81 -0.18 -6.15 -8.88
C ARG A 81 -0.68 -4.78 -9.31
N GLN A 82 -1.97 -4.53 -9.12
CA GLN A 82 -2.56 -3.25 -9.50
C GLN A 82 -1.96 -2.11 -8.66
N HIS A 83 -1.76 -2.34 -7.37
CA HIS A 83 -1.17 -1.36 -6.46
C HIS A 83 0.26 -1.00 -6.91
N ILE A 84 1.05 -2.00 -7.23
CA ILE A 84 2.43 -1.79 -7.68
C ILE A 84 2.47 -0.95 -8.95
N VAL A 85 1.66 -1.31 -9.93
CA VAL A 85 1.66 -0.65 -11.24
C VAL A 85 1.11 0.77 -11.17
N SER A 86 0.04 0.96 -10.39
CA SER A 86 -0.67 2.25 -10.35
C SER A 86 -0.06 3.26 -9.40
N GLU A 87 0.52 2.80 -8.30
CA GLU A 87 0.94 3.69 -7.21
C GLU A 87 2.41 3.57 -6.87
N ILE A 88 2.89 2.35 -6.61
CA ILE A 88 4.24 2.15 -6.05
C ILE A 88 5.30 2.56 -7.05
N VAL A 89 5.28 1.96 -8.24
CA VAL A 89 6.31 2.23 -9.25
C VAL A 89 6.31 3.69 -9.69
N PRO A 90 5.14 4.28 -10.03
CA PRO A 90 5.13 5.70 -10.39
C PRO A 90 5.62 6.60 -9.25
N GLY A 91 5.25 6.29 -8.01
CA GLY A 91 5.70 7.07 -6.86
C GLY A 91 7.20 6.99 -6.67
N LEU A 92 7.77 5.81 -6.77
CA LEU A 92 9.21 5.63 -6.64
C LEU A 92 9.97 6.36 -7.75
N ARG A 93 9.46 6.31 -8.97
CA ARG A 93 10.07 7.03 -10.09
C ARG A 93 10.01 8.54 -9.92
N ALA A 94 8.99 9.02 -9.22
CA ALA A 94 8.86 10.44 -8.89
C ALA A 94 9.71 10.84 -7.68
N GLY A 95 10.46 9.92 -7.09
CA GLY A 95 11.34 10.20 -5.96
C GLY A 95 10.64 10.24 -4.61
N LYS A 96 9.46 9.64 -4.50
CA LYS A 96 8.71 9.65 -3.25
C LYS A 96 9.17 8.57 -2.28
N VAL A 97 8.94 8.83 -0.99
CA VAL A 97 9.02 7.82 0.06
C VAL A 97 7.60 7.27 0.26
N ILE A 98 7.46 5.96 0.14
CA ILE A 98 6.15 5.29 0.18
C ILE A 98 6.10 4.33 1.36
#